data_f0f76bfca6453873f19fe86521adfada
#
_entry.id   f0f76bfca6453873f19fe86521adfada
#
_cell.length_a   1.000
_cell.length_b   1.000
_cell.length_c   1.000
_cell.angle_alpha   90.00
_cell.angle_beta   90.00
_cell.angle_gamma   90.00
#
_symmetry.space_group_name_H-M   'P 1'
#
loop_
_entity.id
_entity.type
_entity.pdbx_description
1 polymer ?
#
loop_
_entity_poly.entity_id
_entity_poly.type
_entity_poly.pdbx_seq_one_letter_code
_entity_poly.pdbx_strand_id
1 'polypeptide(L)'
;MQRKEARFDADGDAVMQKVHQPVFEFVEAPKLVDWSQDAVVSWKKRLDQYVRIVCQRCTENGERMEIALRPVKACIYSELLEVLCLYELRKAVDDVTSEELVTLIDVKLGAVKYNHVPDLDDFFRQVWKIDLHEDDFDARVLKYYRDFATLIKENGLSKIVGVGDPADSGYSNRMKLRCTILIDNLEPKMLQDDVRRCVKYECREAKRNDSMLFGIIKDKARAQHQYYVLVHERKVKSNLSKNE
;
A
#
# COMPACT_ATOMS: atom_id res chain seq x y z
N MET A 1 -38.40 -8.51 27.05
CA MET A 1 -37.85 -9.89 27.07
C MET A 1 -38.86 -10.81 26.37
N GLN A 2 -38.61 -11.14 25.10
CA GLN A 2 -39.43 -12.13 24.37
C GLN A 2 -38.84 -13.51 24.65
N ARG A 3 -39.63 -14.39 25.30
CA ARG A 3 -39.31 -15.81 25.47
C ARG A 3 -39.39 -16.48 24.08
N LYS A 4 -38.26 -16.98 23.57
CA LYS A 4 -38.22 -17.85 22.39
C LYS A 4 -38.83 -19.21 22.78
N GLU A 5 -39.92 -19.57 22.11
CA GLU A 5 -40.56 -20.88 22.28
C GLU A 5 -39.67 -21.97 21.71
N ALA A 6 -39.44 -23.04 22.45
CA ALA A 6 -38.73 -24.22 22.01
C ALA A 6 -39.55 -24.95 20.92
N ARG A 7 -38.93 -25.26 19.78
CA ARG A 7 -39.53 -26.10 18.73
C ARG A 7 -39.18 -27.56 19.02
N PHE A 8 -40.19 -28.42 19.00
CA PHE A 8 -40.07 -29.86 19.16
C PHE A 8 -40.26 -30.54 17.80
N ASP A 9 -39.56 -31.65 17.56
CA ASP A 9 -39.77 -32.47 16.37
C ASP A 9 -41.01 -33.39 16.48
N ALA A 10 -41.25 -34.22 15.46
CA ALA A 10 -42.42 -35.10 15.39
C ALA A 10 -42.41 -36.19 16.49
N ASP A 11 -41.27 -36.48 17.09
CA ASP A 11 -41.07 -37.47 18.16
C ASP A 11 -41.06 -36.86 19.56
N GLY A 12 -41.28 -35.52 19.66
CA GLY A 12 -41.37 -34.80 20.92
C GLY A 12 -40.03 -34.37 21.50
N ASP A 13 -38.93 -34.52 20.75
CA ASP A 13 -37.61 -34.10 21.16
C ASP A 13 -37.34 -32.63 20.82
N ALA A 14 -36.64 -31.91 21.70
CA ALA A 14 -36.30 -30.52 21.47
C ALA A 14 -35.30 -30.39 20.31
N VAL A 15 -35.72 -29.75 19.22
CA VAL A 15 -34.87 -29.46 18.10
C VAL A 15 -33.78 -28.50 18.55
N MET A 16 -32.58 -29.02 18.79
CA MET A 16 -31.38 -28.21 19.07
C MET A 16 -31.04 -27.42 17.81
N GLN A 17 -31.43 -26.15 17.77
CA GLN A 17 -30.90 -25.24 16.78
C GLN A 17 -29.38 -25.20 16.97
N LYS A 18 -28.62 -25.62 15.96
CA LYS A 18 -27.19 -25.34 15.90
C LYS A 18 -27.03 -23.82 15.94
N VAL A 19 -26.87 -23.28 17.12
CA VAL A 19 -26.36 -21.91 17.25
C VAL A 19 -24.94 -21.97 16.69
N HIS A 20 -24.75 -21.42 15.51
CA HIS A 20 -23.41 -21.12 15.04
C HIS A 20 -22.80 -20.20 16.09
N GLN A 21 -21.99 -20.78 16.97
CA GLN A 21 -21.10 -19.98 17.79
C GLN A 21 -20.12 -19.34 16.81
N PRO A 22 -20.11 -18.00 16.69
CA PRO A 22 -19.09 -17.36 15.90
C PRO A 22 -17.74 -17.75 16.52
N VAL A 23 -16.89 -18.41 15.73
CA VAL A 23 -15.50 -18.63 16.09
C VAL A 23 -14.88 -17.24 16.17
N PHE A 24 -14.75 -16.72 17.38
CA PHE A 24 -14.09 -15.43 17.60
C PHE A 24 -12.60 -15.63 17.36
N GLU A 25 -12.18 -15.40 16.14
CA GLU A 25 -10.77 -15.24 15.84
C GLU A 25 -10.30 -13.98 16.59
N PHE A 26 -9.46 -14.16 17.60
CA PHE A 26 -8.96 -13.06 18.42
C PHE A 26 -7.95 -12.25 17.57
N VAL A 27 -8.37 -11.07 17.12
CA VAL A 27 -7.51 -10.17 16.38
C VAL A 27 -6.77 -9.29 17.39
N GLU A 28 -5.50 -9.58 17.60
CA GLU A 28 -4.66 -8.82 18.52
C GLU A 28 -4.20 -7.49 17.90
N ALA A 29 -4.35 -6.40 18.67
CA ALA A 29 -3.88 -5.09 18.26
C ALA A 29 -2.34 -5.05 18.27
N PRO A 30 -1.68 -4.57 17.20
CA PRO A 30 -0.23 -4.54 17.11
C PRO A 30 0.37 -3.56 18.12
N LYS A 31 1.48 -3.96 18.79
CA LYS A 31 2.21 -3.11 19.72
C LYS A 31 3.39 -2.41 19.03
N LEU A 32 3.51 -1.10 19.23
CA LEU A 32 4.68 -0.31 18.88
C LEU A 32 5.69 -0.43 20.03
N VAL A 33 6.85 -1.02 19.74
CA VAL A 33 7.89 -1.33 20.74
C VAL A 33 9.09 -0.41 20.60
N ASP A 34 9.36 0.09 19.38
CA ASP A 34 10.51 0.93 19.06
C ASP A 34 10.10 2.16 18.26
N TRP A 35 10.82 3.28 18.45
CA TRP A 35 10.54 4.58 17.82
C TRP A 35 11.40 4.86 16.59
N SER A 36 12.09 3.84 16.05
CA SER A 36 12.78 3.98 14.76
C SER A 36 11.78 4.17 13.62
N GLN A 37 12.19 4.85 12.55
CA GLN A 37 11.35 5.09 11.38
C GLN A 37 10.78 3.77 10.83
N ASP A 38 11.63 2.76 10.69
CA ASP A 38 11.24 1.46 10.13
C ASP A 38 10.25 0.71 11.03
N ALA A 39 10.43 0.79 12.35
CA ALA A 39 9.50 0.20 13.31
C ALA A 39 8.13 0.88 13.27
N VAL A 40 8.09 2.21 13.23
CA VAL A 40 6.84 2.99 13.15
C VAL A 40 6.11 2.72 11.83
N VAL A 41 6.81 2.69 10.69
CA VAL A 41 6.22 2.35 9.38
C VAL A 41 5.64 0.94 9.39
N SER A 42 6.41 -0.05 9.88
CA SER A 42 5.97 -1.45 9.97
C SER A 42 4.78 -1.62 10.90
N TRP A 43 4.81 -0.97 12.07
CA TRP A 43 3.70 -0.98 13.02
C TRP A 43 2.44 -0.32 12.43
N LYS A 44 2.58 0.81 11.73
CA LYS A 44 1.44 1.50 11.09
C LYS A 44 0.76 0.61 10.04
N LYS A 45 1.53 -0.11 9.22
CA LYS A 45 0.97 -1.10 8.26
C LYS A 45 0.14 -2.17 8.98
N ARG A 46 0.63 -2.72 10.09
CA ARG A 46 -0.09 -3.72 10.90
C ARG A 46 -1.31 -3.13 11.60
N LEU A 47 -1.21 -1.89 12.09
CA LEU A 47 -2.35 -1.19 12.69
C LEU A 47 -3.47 -0.96 11.68
N ASP A 48 -3.14 -0.50 10.46
CA ASP A 48 -4.12 -0.28 9.40
C ASP A 48 -4.80 -1.59 8.96
N GLN A 49 -4.07 -2.71 8.98
CA GLN A 49 -4.64 -4.04 8.74
C GLN A 49 -5.57 -4.47 9.87
N TYR A 50 -5.16 -4.30 11.13
CA TYR A 50 -5.97 -4.57 12.31
C TYR A 50 -7.28 -3.77 12.28
N VAL A 51 -7.22 -2.47 12.03
CA VAL A 51 -8.39 -1.61 11.92
C VAL A 51 -9.35 -2.11 10.84
N ARG A 52 -8.85 -2.47 9.64
CA ARG A 52 -9.68 -3.02 8.55
C ARG A 52 -10.41 -4.30 8.95
N ILE A 53 -9.71 -5.24 9.59
CA ILE A 53 -10.30 -6.52 10.02
C ILE A 53 -11.39 -6.26 11.08
N VAL A 54 -11.11 -5.40 12.07
CA VAL A 54 -12.09 -5.06 13.10
C VAL A 54 -13.30 -4.34 12.52
N CYS A 55 -13.10 -3.37 11.60
CA CYS A 55 -14.18 -2.67 10.90
C CYS A 55 -15.08 -3.63 10.12
N GLN A 56 -14.49 -4.57 9.37
CA GLN A 56 -15.25 -5.58 8.63
C GLN A 56 -16.12 -6.42 9.57
N ARG A 57 -15.55 -6.92 10.67
CA ARG A 57 -16.28 -7.71 11.68
C ARG A 57 -17.41 -6.92 12.33
N CYS A 58 -17.18 -5.67 12.69
CA CYS A 58 -18.22 -4.81 13.24
C CYS A 58 -19.38 -4.63 12.26
N THR A 59 -19.08 -4.47 10.98
CA THR A 59 -20.10 -4.36 9.92
C THR A 59 -20.91 -5.64 9.78
N GLU A 60 -20.26 -6.81 9.81
CA GLU A 60 -20.91 -8.13 9.69
C GLU A 60 -21.77 -8.49 10.91
N ASN A 61 -21.32 -8.13 12.11
CA ASN A 61 -21.96 -8.50 13.38
C ASN A 61 -22.89 -7.41 13.95
N GLY A 62 -22.90 -6.21 13.36
CA GLY A 62 -23.63 -5.06 13.89
C GLY A 62 -23.06 -4.51 15.21
N GLU A 63 -21.79 -4.74 15.49
CA GLU A 63 -21.10 -4.25 16.70
C GLU A 63 -20.65 -2.79 16.52
N ARG A 64 -20.57 -2.06 17.65
CA ARG A 64 -20.10 -0.67 17.65
C ARG A 64 -18.57 -0.64 17.56
N MET A 65 -18.06 0.05 16.54
CA MET A 65 -16.64 0.14 16.22
C MET A 65 -15.82 0.80 17.33
N GLU A 66 -16.39 1.80 18.02
CA GLU A 66 -15.74 2.50 19.13
C GLU A 66 -15.43 1.58 20.34
N ILE A 67 -16.20 0.50 20.49
CA ILE A 67 -16.00 -0.48 21.58
C ILE A 67 -15.00 -1.57 21.16
N ALA A 68 -15.02 -1.94 19.89
CA ALA A 68 -14.20 -3.03 19.34
C ALA A 68 -12.75 -2.63 19.07
N LEU A 69 -12.52 -1.37 18.65
CA LEU A 69 -11.18 -0.87 18.38
C LEU A 69 -10.41 -0.54 19.66
N ARG A 70 -9.18 -1.03 19.73
CA ARG A 70 -8.26 -0.60 20.78
C ARG A 70 -7.77 0.81 20.49
N PRO A 71 -7.79 1.73 21.47
CA PRO A 71 -7.25 3.08 21.30
C PRO A 71 -5.74 3.01 20.98
N VAL A 72 -5.24 3.97 20.20
CA VAL A 72 -3.83 4.03 19.79
C VAL A 72 -2.88 3.99 20.99
N LYS A 73 -3.23 4.66 22.07
CA LYS A 73 -2.50 4.65 23.35
C LYS A 73 -2.27 3.23 23.88
N ALA A 74 -3.26 2.34 23.74
CA ALA A 74 -3.15 0.94 24.13
C ALA A 74 -2.36 0.08 23.11
N CYS A 75 -2.07 0.61 21.92
CA CYS A 75 -1.27 -0.04 20.87
C CYS A 75 0.23 0.36 20.90
N ILE A 76 0.66 1.08 21.93
CA ILE A 76 2.06 1.44 22.18
C ILE A 76 2.53 0.69 23.44
N TYR A 77 3.77 0.25 23.45
CA TYR A 77 4.36 -0.39 24.61
C TYR A 77 4.50 0.62 25.75
N SER A 78 4.22 0.21 27.01
CA SER A 78 4.10 1.13 28.13
C SER A 78 5.34 2.00 28.37
N GLU A 79 6.53 1.39 28.35
CA GLU A 79 7.79 2.10 28.55
C GLU A 79 8.07 3.13 27.44
N LEU A 80 7.78 2.77 26.19
CA LEU A 80 7.89 3.69 25.06
C LEU A 80 6.87 4.83 25.17
N LEU A 81 5.63 4.51 25.58
CA LEU A 81 4.58 5.51 25.78
C LEU A 81 4.98 6.55 26.84
N GLU A 82 5.51 6.10 27.97
CA GLU A 82 5.98 6.99 29.03
C GLU A 82 7.07 7.95 28.53
N VAL A 83 8.04 7.43 27.78
CA VAL A 83 9.12 8.23 27.19
C VAL A 83 8.58 9.25 26.19
N LEU A 84 7.67 8.84 25.29
CA LEU A 84 7.05 9.73 24.31
C LEU A 84 6.22 10.83 24.98
N CYS A 85 5.43 10.48 25.99
CA CYS A 85 4.64 11.46 26.72
C CYS A 85 5.52 12.47 27.47
N LEU A 86 6.56 11.99 28.14
CA LEU A 86 7.43 12.85 28.97
C LEU A 86 8.30 13.79 28.13
N TYR A 87 8.95 13.28 27.08
CA TYR A 87 9.97 14.03 26.37
C TYR A 87 9.47 14.71 25.08
N GLU A 88 8.57 14.06 24.34
CA GLU A 88 8.04 14.63 23.09
C GLU A 88 6.79 15.50 23.34
N LEU A 89 5.84 15.00 24.14
CA LEU A 89 4.60 15.71 24.40
C LEU A 89 4.64 16.58 25.67
N ARG A 90 5.60 16.35 26.56
CA ARG A 90 5.79 17.06 27.83
C ARG A 90 4.53 17.06 28.71
N LYS A 91 3.84 15.91 28.76
CA LYS A 91 2.61 15.68 29.51
C LYS A 91 2.69 14.36 30.27
N ALA A 92 1.88 14.24 31.32
CA ALA A 92 1.69 12.95 31.98
C ALA A 92 0.95 12.00 31.02
N VAL A 93 1.20 10.69 31.17
CA VAL A 93 0.56 9.67 30.31
C VAL A 93 -0.96 9.78 30.33
N ASP A 94 -1.57 10.08 31.48
CA ASP A 94 -3.02 10.16 31.63
C ASP A 94 -3.61 11.37 30.90
N ASP A 95 -2.86 12.46 30.74
CA ASP A 95 -3.28 13.70 30.10
C ASP A 95 -3.12 13.68 28.57
N VAL A 96 -2.45 12.65 28.02
CA VAL A 96 -2.21 12.54 26.56
C VAL A 96 -3.38 11.84 25.91
N THR A 97 -3.93 12.48 24.85
CA THR A 97 -5.01 11.92 24.04
C THR A 97 -4.50 11.00 22.93
N SER A 98 -5.38 10.16 22.38
CA SER A 98 -5.03 9.32 21.22
C SER A 98 -4.73 10.16 19.99
N GLU A 99 -5.39 11.30 19.82
CA GLU A 99 -5.21 12.22 18.69
C GLU A 99 -3.81 12.86 18.71
N GLU A 100 -3.31 13.23 19.89
CA GLU A 100 -1.95 13.77 20.04
C GLU A 100 -0.89 12.73 19.67
N LEU A 101 -1.09 11.47 20.08
CA LEU A 101 -0.20 10.37 19.70
C LEU A 101 -0.24 10.08 18.20
N VAL A 102 -1.43 10.11 17.58
CA VAL A 102 -1.58 9.96 16.13
C VAL A 102 -0.83 11.08 15.41
N THR A 103 -0.99 12.33 15.86
CA THR A 103 -0.30 13.48 15.28
C THR A 103 1.23 13.32 15.37
N LEU A 104 1.74 12.89 16.53
CA LEU A 104 3.17 12.64 16.72
C LEU A 104 3.69 11.53 15.78
N ILE A 105 2.93 10.44 15.66
CA ILE A 105 3.24 9.34 14.77
C ILE A 105 3.23 9.79 13.31
N ASP A 106 2.24 10.59 12.89
CA ASP A 106 2.13 11.10 11.52
C ASP A 106 3.28 12.07 11.18
N VAL A 107 3.74 12.88 12.13
CA VAL A 107 4.96 13.69 11.97
C VAL A 107 6.18 12.79 11.75
N LYS A 108 6.33 11.72 12.55
CA LYS A 108 7.42 10.74 12.40
C LYS A 108 7.38 10.01 11.06
N LEU A 109 6.19 9.59 10.63
CA LEU A 109 5.98 8.93 9.33
C LEU A 109 6.23 9.87 8.15
N GLY A 110 5.92 11.14 8.29
CA GLY A 110 6.15 12.16 7.27
C GLY A 110 7.58 12.73 7.23
N ALA A 111 8.43 12.36 8.18
CA ALA A 111 9.84 12.74 8.16
C ALA A 111 10.61 11.90 7.12
N VAL A 112 11.47 12.55 6.37
CA VAL A 112 12.39 11.85 5.46
C VAL A 112 13.38 11.04 6.29
N LYS A 113 13.63 9.80 5.89
CA LYS A 113 14.55 8.90 6.56
C LYS A 113 15.94 9.57 6.64
N TYR A 114 16.53 9.58 7.84
CA TYR A 114 17.82 10.23 8.12
C TYR A 114 17.87 11.76 7.97
N ASN A 115 16.71 12.45 7.96
CA ASN A 115 16.63 13.92 7.77
C ASN A 115 17.38 14.44 6.53
N HIS A 116 17.63 13.60 5.55
CA HIS A 116 18.30 13.93 4.30
C HIS A 116 17.40 13.51 3.13
N VAL A 117 17.13 14.45 2.23
CA VAL A 117 16.47 14.14 0.95
C VAL A 117 17.55 13.57 0.04
N PRO A 118 17.51 12.28 -0.32
CA PRO A 118 18.48 11.72 -1.25
C PRO A 118 18.34 12.36 -2.62
N ASP A 119 19.38 12.26 -3.44
CA ASP A 119 19.19 12.42 -4.88
C ASP A 119 18.18 11.36 -5.33
N LEU A 120 16.97 11.82 -5.66
CA LEU A 120 15.84 10.92 -5.94
C LEU A 120 16.10 10.07 -7.18
N ASP A 121 16.77 10.64 -8.19
CA ASP A 121 17.06 9.94 -9.43
C ASP A 121 18.04 8.80 -9.20
N ASP A 122 19.10 9.05 -8.43
CA ASP A 122 20.08 8.03 -8.08
C ASP A 122 19.47 7.00 -7.10
N PHE A 123 18.73 7.45 -6.12
CA PHE A 123 18.07 6.56 -5.15
C PHE A 123 17.16 5.55 -5.85
N PHE A 124 16.19 6.00 -6.67
CA PHE A 124 15.26 5.10 -7.34
C PHE A 124 15.96 4.21 -8.37
N ARG A 125 16.97 4.74 -9.08
CA ARG A 125 17.74 3.96 -10.06
C ARG A 125 18.51 2.78 -9.43
N GLN A 126 18.98 2.95 -8.19
CA GLN A 126 19.74 1.92 -7.48
C GLN A 126 18.84 0.85 -6.85
N VAL A 127 17.72 1.25 -6.24
CA VAL A 127 16.91 0.35 -5.38
C VAL A 127 15.66 -0.18 -6.04
N TRP A 128 15.26 0.38 -7.22
CA TRP A 128 13.98 0.05 -7.80
C TRP A 128 14.08 -0.18 -9.31
N LYS A 129 13.65 -1.36 -9.73
CA LYS A 129 13.61 -1.79 -11.12
C LYS A 129 12.36 -2.58 -11.40
N ILE A 130 11.92 -2.55 -12.66
CA ILE A 130 10.85 -3.44 -13.12
C ILE A 130 11.36 -4.89 -13.18
N ASP A 131 10.57 -5.83 -12.69
CA ASP A 131 10.92 -7.25 -12.71
C ASP A 131 10.64 -7.85 -14.10
N LEU A 132 11.68 -8.05 -14.90
CA LEU A 132 11.56 -8.62 -16.24
C LEU A 132 11.36 -10.13 -16.25
N HIS A 133 11.53 -10.83 -15.12
CA HIS A 133 11.29 -12.26 -14.98
C HIS A 133 9.82 -12.62 -14.78
N GLU A 134 8.97 -11.64 -14.44
CA GLU A 134 7.52 -11.84 -14.37
C GLU A 134 6.95 -11.97 -15.79
N ASP A 135 6.41 -13.15 -16.12
CA ASP A 135 5.88 -13.44 -17.46
C ASP A 135 4.56 -12.71 -17.74
N ASP A 136 3.72 -12.52 -16.71
CA ASP A 136 2.51 -11.72 -16.82
C ASP A 136 2.84 -10.22 -16.80
N PHE A 137 2.75 -9.57 -17.96
CA PHE A 137 3.04 -8.14 -18.08
C PHE A 137 2.09 -7.26 -17.27
N ASP A 138 0.83 -7.65 -17.04
CA ASP A 138 -0.12 -6.92 -16.19
C ASP A 138 0.32 -6.99 -14.73
N ALA A 139 0.70 -8.17 -14.26
CA ALA A 139 1.28 -8.38 -12.93
C ALA A 139 2.60 -7.62 -12.76
N ARG A 140 3.46 -7.63 -13.79
CA ARG A 140 4.73 -6.89 -13.82
C ARG A 140 4.54 -5.39 -13.62
N VAL A 141 3.61 -4.76 -14.36
CA VAL A 141 3.35 -3.32 -14.25
C VAL A 141 2.71 -2.99 -12.90
N LEU A 142 1.78 -3.80 -12.41
CA LEU A 142 1.19 -3.62 -11.08
C LEU A 142 2.22 -3.74 -9.97
N LYS A 143 3.13 -4.72 -10.04
CA LYS A 143 4.23 -4.90 -9.10
C LYS A 143 5.16 -3.68 -9.09
N TYR A 144 5.51 -3.16 -10.27
CA TYR A 144 6.32 -1.97 -10.43
C TYR A 144 5.74 -0.75 -9.68
N TYR A 145 4.45 -0.48 -9.84
CA TYR A 145 3.75 0.61 -9.13
C TYR A 145 3.61 0.35 -7.63
N ARG A 146 3.36 -0.89 -7.24
CA ARG A 146 3.27 -1.28 -5.82
C ARG A 146 4.61 -1.07 -5.10
N ASP A 147 5.69 -1.53 -5.72
CA ASP A 147 7.04 -1.44 -5.14
C ASP A 147 7.47 0.04 -5.03
N PHE A 148 7.15 0.87 -6.03
CA PHE A 148 7.33 2.32 -5.96
C PHE A 148 6.57 2.96 -4.80
N ALA A 149 5.28 2.64 -4.64
CA ALA A 149 4.48 3.15 -3.55
C ALA A 149 5.01 2.71 -2.17
N THR A 150 5.55 1.50 -2.09
CA THR A 150 6.17 0.96 -0.87
C THR A 150 7.44 1.72 -0.52
N LEU A 151 8.35 1.93 -1.49
CA LEU A 151 9.59 2.69 -1.29
C LEU A 151 9.33 4.12 -0.83
N ILE A 152 8.33 4.80 -1.41
CA ILE A 152 7.94 6.15 -0.98
C ILE A 152 7.54 6.16 0.49
N LYS A 153 6.72 5.20 0.93
CA LYS A 153 6.25 5.13 2.32
C LYS A 153 7.39 4.78 3.29
N GLU A 154 8.21 3.82 2.93
CA GLU A 154 9.31 3.33 3.77
C GLU A 154 10.42 4.37 3.98
N ASN A 155 10.61 5.28 3.03
CA ASN A 155 11.63 6.32 3.10
C ASN A 155 11.07 7.70 3.46
N GLY A 156 9.79 7.82 3.83
CA GLY A 156 9.17 9.09 4.23
C GLY A 156 9.05 10.11 3.08
N LEU A 157 9.08 9.64 1.81
CA LEU A 157 9.07 10.51 0.62
C LEU A 157 7.65 10.94 0.19
N SER A 158 6.62 10.64 1.00
CA SER A 158 5.22 10.90 0.65
C SER A 158 4.93 12.38 0.37
N LYS A 159 5.60 13.31 1.09
CA LYS A 159 5.44 14.75 0.86
C LYS A 159 6.09 15.24 -0.43
N ILE A 160 7.08 14.50 -0.95
CA ILE A 160 7.87 14.89 -2.12
C ILE A 160 7.31 14.25 -3.41
N VAL A 161 7.00 12.94 -3.38
CA VAL A 161 6.57 12.15 -4.54
C VAL A 161 5.32 11.31 -4.30
N GLY A 162 4.66 11.45 -3.15
CA GLY A 162 3.38 10.78 -2.87
C GLY A 162 2.22 11.38 -3.65
N VAL A 163 1.10 10.67 -3.71
CA VAL A 163 -0.10 11.13 -4.45
C VAL A 163 -0.67 12.41 -3.84
N GLY A 164 -0.80 12.50 -2.51
CA GLY A 164 -1.27 13.71 -1.82
C GLY A 164 -2.68 14.18 -2.21
N ASP A 165 -3.08 15.35 -1.68
CA ASP A 165 -4.37 15.98 -1.99
C ASP A 165 -4.25 16.81 -3.27
N PRO A 166 -5.18 16.65 -4.24
CA PRO A 166 -5.25 17.50 -5.45
C PRO A 166 -5.45 18.99 -5.16
N ALA A 167 -6.04 19.37 -4.02
CA ALA A 167 -6.22 20.76 -3.60
C ALA A 167 -4.93 21.42 -3.11
N ASP A 168 -3.88 20.66 -2.84
CA ASP A 168 -2.58 21.18 -2.39
C ASP A 168 -1.87 21.97 -3.52
N SER A 169 -1.36 23.15 -3.22
CA SER A 169 -0.62 24.01 -4.15
C SER A 169 0.61 23.32 -4.76
N GLY A 170 1.23 22.40 -4.05
CA GLY A 170 2.38 21.59 -4.50
C GLY A 170 2.01 20.36 -5.33
N TYR A 171 0.73 19.99 -5.41
CA TYR A 171 0.28 18.74 -6.03
C TYR A 171 0.78 18.54 -7.46
N SER A 172 0.61 19.56 -8.31
CA SER A 172 1.01 19.48 -9.73
C SER A 172 2.51 19.22 -9.93
N ASN A 173 3.36 19.86 -9.12
CA ASN A 173 4.81 19.66 -9.18
C ASN A 173 5.21 18.29 -8.64
N ARG A 174 4.58 17.85 -7.55
CA ARG A 174 4.76 16.53 -6.97
C ARG A 174 4.37 15.42 -7.94
N MET A 175 3.22 15.55 -8.61
CA MET A 175 2.77 14.60 -9.62
C MET A 175 3.67 14.59 -10.86
N LYS A 176 4.19 15.75 -11.28
CA LYS A 176 5.15 15.83 -12.39
C LYS A 176 6.45 15.09 -12.04
N LEU A 177 7.01 15.31 -10.85
CA LEU A 177 8.21 14.62 -10.39
C LEU A 177 7.97 13.12 -10.29
N ARG A 178 6.84 12.70 -9.71
CA ARG A 178 6.40 11.31 -9.61
C ARG A 178 6.35 10.63 -10.98
N CYS A 179 5.69 11.24 -11.96
CA CYS A 179 5.59 10.68 -13.31
C CYS A 179 6.97 10.63 -14.02
N THR A 180 7.83 11.61 -13.77
CA THR A 180 9.20 11.62 -14.32
C THR A 180 9.98 10.42 -13.79
N ILE A 181 10.01 10.21 -12.47
CA ILE A 181 10.69 9.07 -11.84
C ILE A 181 10.14 7.74 -12.37
N LEU A 182 8.81 7.61 -12.47
CA LEU A 182 8.15 6.43 -13.02
C LEU A 182 8.60 6.12 -14.46
N ILE A 183 8.80 7.12 -15.30
CA ILE A 183 9.26 6.93 -16.68
C ILE A 183 10.76 6.61 -16.72
N ASP A 184 11.56 7.31 -15.92
CA ASP A 184 13.02 7.24 -16.00
C ASP A 184 13.60 5.91 -15.49
N ASN A 185 12.83 5.17 -14.69
CA ASN A 185 13.21 3.86 -14.17
C ASN A 185 12.52 2.68 -14.90
N LEU A 186 11.84 2.92 -16.04
CA LEU A 186 11.28 1.85 -16.85
C LEU A 186 12.36 1.04 -17.57
N GLU A 187 12.22 -0.26 -17.56
CA GLU A 187 12.98 -1.21 -18.36
C GLU A 187 12.02 -2.12 -19.17
N PRO A 188 12.39 -2.60 -20.35
CA PRO A 188 13.63 -2.28 -21.08
C PRO A 188 13.62 -0.87 -21.66
N LYS A 189 14.79 -0.38 -22.08
CA LYS A 189 14.98 0.97 -22.65
C LYS A 189 14.00 1.30 -23.78
N MET A 190 13.65 0.31 -24.59
CA MET A 190 12.68 0.47 -25.68
C MET A 190 11.27 0.85 -25.12
N LEU A 191 10.83 0.23 -24.03
CA LEU A 191 9.57 0.58 -23.36
C LEU A 191 9.62 2.02 -22.83
N GLN A 192 10.70 2.39 -22.18
CA GLN A 192 10.91 3.73 -21.65
C GLN A 192 10.82 4.79 -22.77
N ASP A 193 11.49 4.56 -23.90
CA ASP A 193 11.53 5.51 -25.02
C ASP A 193 10.15 5.62 -25.72
N ASP A 194 9.41 4.51 -25.86
CA ASP A 194 8.04 4.50 -26.38
C ASP A 194 7.07 5.26 -25.47
N VAL A 195 7.16 5.05 -24.15
CA VAL A 195 6.34 5.78 -23.17
C VAL A 195 6.69 7.27 -23.18
N ARG A 196 7.98 7.62 -23.18
CA ARG A 196 8.44 9.02 -23.28
C ARG A 196 7.90 9.71 -24.52
N ARG A 197 7.95 9.03 -25.67
CA ARG A 197 7.45 9.57 -26.94
C ARG A 197 5.94 9.81 -26.86
N CYS A 198 5.17 8.83 -26.38
CA CYS A 198 3.72 8.97 -26.20
C CYS A 198 3.37 10.14 -25.28
N VAL A 199 3.99 10.21 -24.10
CA VAL A 199 3.77 11.29 -23.11
C VAL A 199 4.21 12.66 -23.66
N LYS A 200 5.22 12.72 -24.50
CA LYS A 200 5.71 13.98 -25.07
C LYS A 200 4.79 14.52 -26.17
N TYR A 201 4.30 13.67 -27.05
CA TYR A 201 3.66 14.09 -28.30
C TYR A 201 2.15 13.79 -28.35
N GLU A 202 1.68 12.71 -27.71
CA GLU A 202 0.31 12.23 -27.81
C GLU A 202 -0.52 12.55 -26.58
N CYS A 203 0.03 12.29 -25.37
CA CYS A 203 -0.71 12.34 -24.10
C CYS A 203 0.00 13.21 -23.05
N ARG A 204 0.09 14.52 -23.30
CA ARG A 204 0.85 15.45 -22.43
C ARG A 204 0.35 15.51 -20.99
N GLU A 205 -0.92 15.23 -20.75
CA GLU A 205 -1.53 15.20 -19.40
C GLU A 205 -0.92 14.10 -18.51
N ALA A 206 -0.51 13.00 -19.09
CA ALA A 206 0.15 11.91 -18.38
C ALA A 206 1.47 12.32 -17.68
N LYS A 207 2.03 13.50 -18.01
CA LYS A 207 3.18 14.07 -17.27
C LYS A 207 2.86 14.41 -15.81
N ARG A 208 1.58 14.57 -15.48
CA ARG A 208 1.11 14.97 -14.14
C ARG A 208 -0.06 14.10 -13.64
N ASN A 209 -0.31 12.99 -14.32
CA ASN A 209 -1.36 12.05 -13.99
C ASN A 209 -0.81 10.63 -14.06
N ASP A 210 -0.49 10.06 -12.90
CA ASP A 210 0.10 8.74 -12.80
C ASP A 210 -0.87 7.61 -13.17
N SER A 211 -2.18 7.81 -12.99
CA SER A 211 -3.19 6.83 -13.43
C SER A 211 -3.26 6.75 -14.96
N MET A 212 -3.20 7.91 -15.64
CA MET A 212 -3.12 7.94 -17.11
C MET A 212 -1.79 7.35 -17.60
N LEU A 213 -0.69 7.69 -16.92
CA LEU A 213 0.63 7.12 -17.21
C LEU A 213 0.66 5.60 -17.03
N PHE A 214 0.01 5.07 -15.98
CA PHE A 214 -0.15 3.63 -15.78
C PHE A 214 -0.80 2.94 -16.98
N GLY A 215 -1.90 3.50 -17.52
CA GLY A 215 -2.56 2.98 -18.71
C GLY A 215 -1.61 2.93 -19.92
N ILE A 216 -0.87 4.03 -20.16
CA ILE A 216 0.10 4.11 -21.28
C ILE A 216 1.21 3.06 -21.11
N ILE A 217 1.79 2.93 -19.92
CA ILE A 217 2.84 1.93 -19.64
C ILE A 217 2.30 0.52 -19.90
N LYS A 218 1.10 0.22 -19.39
CA LYS A 218 0.46 -1.08 -19.57
C LYS A 218 0.24 -1.42 -21.04
N ASP A 219 -0.28 -0.48 -21.83
CA ASP A 219 -0.55 -0.69 -23.25
C ASP A 219 0.72 -0.87 -24.06
N LYS A 220 1.76 -0.06 -23.78
CA LYS A 220 3.06 -0.18 -24.47
C LYS A 220 3.78 -1.47 -24.09
N ALA A 221 3.75 -1.87 -22.81
CA ALA A 221 4.33 -3.13 -22.34
C ALA A 221 3.66 -4.34 -23.01
N ARG A 222 2.32 -4.32 -23.15
CA ARG A 222 1.54 -5.35 -23.84
C ARG A 222 1.93 -5.45 -25.31
N ALA A 223 2.03 -4.33 -26.01
CA ALA A 223 2.40 -4.29 -27.42
C ALA A 223 3.82 -4.86 -27.65
N GLN A 224 4.77 -4.52 -26.77
CA GLN A 224 6.14 -5.05 -26.85
C GLN A 224 6.20 -6.56 -26.58
N HIS A 225 5.44 -7.05 -25.59
CA HIS A 225 5.37 -8.48 -25.30
C HIS A 225 4.80 -9.26 -26.49
N GLN A 226 3.72 -8.80 -27.09
CA GLN A 226 3.14 -9.40 -28.28
C GLN A 226 4.13 -9.44 -29.46
N TYR A 227 4.83 -8.34 -29.69
CA TYR A 227 5.88 -8.29 -30.70
C TYR A 227 7.03 -9.30 -30.44
N TYR A 228 7.47 -9.39 -29.18
CA TYR A 228 8.52 -10.34 -28.78
C TYR A 228 8.09 -11.80 -29.06
N VAL A 229 6.89 -12.17 -28.66
CA VAL A 229 6.33 -13.51 -28.89
C VAL A 229 6.30 -13.84 -30.39
N LEU A 230 5.76 -12.94 -31.20
CA LEU A 230 5.68 -13.11 -32.67
C LEU A 230 7.05 -13.28 -33.33
N VAL A 231 8.05 -12.51 -32.89
CA VAL A 231 9.42 -12.60 -33.43
C VAL A 231 10.07 -13.93 -33.01
N HIS A 232 9.85 -14.35 -31.76
CA HIS A 232 10.39 -15.61 -31.25
C HIS A 232 9.81 -16.82 -32.00
N GLU A 233 8.50 -16.86 -32.20
CA GLU A 233 7.82 -17.90 -32.98
C GLU A 233 8.33 -17.99 -34.41
N ARG A 234 8.55 -16.84 -35.07
CA ARG A 234 9.12 -16.79 -36.43
C ARG A 234 10.54 -17.36 -36.49
N LYS A 235 11.38 -17.04 -35.50
CA LYS A 235 12.74 -17.58 -35.40
C LYS A 235 12.76 -19.09 -35.19
N VAL A 236 11.88 -19.61 -34.34
CA VAL A 236 11.75 -21.06 -34.11
C VAL A 236 11.33 -21.76 -35.38
N LYS A 237 10.30 -21.26 -36.10
CA LYS A 237 9.85 -21.82 -37.38
C LYS A 237 10.93 -21.78 -38.45
N SER A 238 11.71 -20.70 -38.56
CA SER A 238 12.81 -20.59 -39.54
C SER A 238 13.98 -21.50 -39.23
N ASN A 239 14.25 -21.84 -37.99
CA ASN A 239 15.29 -22.79 -37.58
C ASN A 239 14.87 -24.25 -37.84
N LEU A 240 13.59 -24.57 -37.68
CA LEU A 240 13.05 -25.90 -37.99
C LEU A 240 13.10 -26.17 -39.52
N SER A 241 12.80 -25.18 -40.38
CA SER A 241 12.84 -25.31 -41.84
C SER A 241 14.25 -25.32 -42.45
N LYS A 242 15.30 -25.07 -41.68
CA LYS A 242 16.70 -25.16 -42.15
C LYS A 242 17.36 -26.48 -41.79
N ASN A 243 16.72 -27.29 -40.98
CA ASN A 243 17.20 -28.62 -40.52
C ASN A 243 16.47 -29.78 -41.22
N GLU A 244 15.60 -29.50 -42.18
CA GLU A 244 15.06 -30.40 -43.17
C GLU A 244 15.79 -30.23 -44.53
#